data_39de294ff6fbd29304afa08a68310463
#
_entry.id   39de294ff6fbd29304afa08a68310463
#
_cell.length_a   1.000
_cell.length_b   1.000
_cell.length_c   1.000
_cell.angle_alpha   90.00
_cell.angle_beta   90.00
_cell.angle_gamma   90.00
#
_symmetry.space_group_name_H-M   'P 1'
#
loop_
_entity.id
_entity.type
_entity.pdbx_description
1 polymer ?
#
loop_
_entity_poly.entity_id
_entity_poly.type
_entity_poly.pdbx_seq_one_letter_code
_entity_poly.pdbx_strand_id
1 'polypeptide(L)'
;MNRRTLSLALAAAATLVLSACGTDEAPSSAKDTIEGTEKGDGAQKESPPAEPSKAAGRPEITLPDDVENVFEGWETGDKTKDAILADVSHRIDATDYAITKADPEAEAVKFYYRGEALAEAQDWILGYKKDGLTITGTVRFHSPGIEVFSKSTAGITYCSDESKGFVKDRETGKADKNDASDSSHILYSARVEKTATGVWQTTELLSERGNAKCVS
;
A
#
# COMPACT_ATOMS: atom_id res chain seq x y z
N MET A 1 8.52 51.27 2.99
CA MET A 1 8.39 52.07 4.23
C MET A 1 7.29 51.44 5.04
N ASN A 2 7.52 50.74 6.04
CA ASN A 2 7.70 50.88 7.45
C ASN A 2 8.00 49.53 8.11
N ARG A 3 9.11 49.52 8.75
CA ARG A 3 9.56 48.51 9.71
C ARG A 3 8.74 48.64 11.00
N ARG A 4 8.40 47.52 11.66
CA ARG A 4 8.39 47.48 13.14
C ARG A 4 8.71 46.07 13.60
N THR A 5 9.94 45.97 14.09
CA THR A 5 10.47 44.96 15.01
C THR A 5 9.82 45.11 16.38
N LEU A 6 9.53 44.03 17.06
CA LEU A 6 9.57 43.96 18.52
C LEU A 6 9.95 42.55 18.96
N SER A 7 11.14 42.46 19.50
CA SER A 7 11.65 41.34 20.30
C SER A 7 11.13 41.50 21.74
N LEU A 8 10.87 40.39 22.43
CA LEU A 8 11.17 40.28 23.86
C LEU A 8 11.27 38.80 24.27
N ALA A 9 12.32 38.56 24.98
CA ALA A 9 12.86 37.35 25.55
C ALA A 9 12.39 37.12 27.00
N LEU A 10 12.91 36.03 27.57
CA LEU A 10 13.00 35.59 29.00
C LEU A 10 11.94 34.53 29.40
N ALA A 11 12.27 33.52 30.16
CA ALA A 11 13.45 32.86 30.75
C ALA A 11 12.98 31.63 31.50
N ALA A 12 13.76 30.59 31.43
CA ALA A 12 14.13 29.55 32.37
C ALA A 12 13.32 29.29 33.66
N ALA A 13 13.06 28.00 33.96
CA ALA A 13 13.39 27.39 35.24
C ALA A 13 13.38 25.86 35.14
N ALA A 14 14.49 25.26 35.48
CA ALA A 14 14.76 23.86 35.71
C ALA A 14 14.30 23.47 37.12
N THR A 15 13.77 22.26 37.32
CA THR A 15 13.87 21.51 38.59
C THR A 15 14.04 20.04 38.34
N LEU A 16 15.20 19.56 38.70
CA LEU A 16 15.60 18.17 38.95
C LEU A 16 15.02 17.71 40.26
N VAL A 17 14.46 16.51 40.33
CA VAL A 17 14.38 15.74 41.58
C VAL A 17 14.78 14.30 41.28
N LEU A 18 15.94 13.91 41.83
CA LEU A 18 16.41 12.54 42.04
C LEU A 18 15.84 12.00 43.36
N SER A 19 15.47 10.70 43.38
CA SER A 19 15.50 9.82 44.55
C SER A 19 15.44 8.41 44.01
N ALA A 20 16.38 7.59 43.98
CA ALA A 20 17.34 6.93 44.85
C ALA A 20 16.69 5.87 45.80
N CYS A 21 17.12 4.61 45.52
CA CYS A 21 17.44 3.46 46.38
C CYS A 21 16.37 2.75 47.20
N GLY A 22 16.49 1.41 47.12
CA GLY A 22 15.99 0.45 48.13
C GLY A 22 16.19 -0.98 47.63
N THR A 23 17.31 -1.53 47.96
CA THR A 23 17.94 -2.85 48.01
C THR A 23 17.17 -3.93 48.81
N ASP A 24 17.48 -5.20 48.41
CA ASP A 24 17.62 -6.44 49.22
C ASP A 24 16.36 -7.32 49.29
N GLU A 25 16.36 -8.64 49.17
CA GLU A 25 17.33 -9.76 49.28
C GLU A 25 16.64 -11.04 48.74
N ALA A 26 17.38 -11.96 48.17
CA ALA A 26 17.03 -13.36 47.99
C ALA A 26 17.43 -14.12 49.31
N PRO A 27 17.21 -15.44 49.53
CA PRO A 27 17.15 -16.56 48.58
C PRO A 27 16.22 -17.73 48.98
N SER A 28 16.22 -18.79 48.20
CA SER A 28 16.37 -20.21 48.59
C SER A 28 15.48 -21.18 47.80
N SER A 29 16.13 -21.96 47.03
CA SER A 29 16.16 -23.40 46.78
C SER A 29 14.92 -24.29 47.04
N ALA A 30 14.56 -25.05 45.98
CA ALA A 30 14.60 -26.52 46.01
C ALA A 30 14.46 -27.12 44.61
N LYS A 31 15.35 -28.06 44.33
CA LYS A 31 15.37 -29.01 43.21
C LYS A 31 14.16 -29.95 43.29
N ASP A 32 13.67 -30.35 42.13
CA ASP A 32 13.48 -31.78 41.87
C ASP A 32 13.50 -32.05 40.34
N THR A 33 14.32 -33.01 39.99
CA THR A 33 14.61 -33.60 38.72
C THR A 33 13.68 -34.79 38.52
N ILE A 34 13.05 -34.92 37.33
CA ILE A 34 12.73 -36.24 36.78
C ILE A 34 12.99 -36.22 35.26
N GLU A 35 13.88 -37.11 34.85
CA GLU A 35 14.15 -37.56 33.49
C GLU A 35 12.93 -38.26 32.89
N GLY A 36 12.80 -38.16 31.59
CA GLY A 36 11.90 -38.96 30.76
C GLY A 36 12.12 -38.67 29.29
N THR A 37 13.05 -39.39 28.73
CA THR A 37 13.36 -39.52 27.31
C THR A 37 12.16 -40.06 26.53
N GLU A 38 11.80 -39.46 25.39
CA GLU A 38 11.56 -40.22 24.18
C GLU A 38 11.54 -39.33 22.95
N LYS A 39 12.25 -39.78 21.92
CA LYS A 39 12.32 -39.25 20.58
C LYS A 39 10.97 -39.39 19.88
N GLY A 40 10.50 -38.31 19.31
CA GLY A 40 9.44 -38.30 18.30
C GLY A 40 9.87 -37.39 17.16
N ASP A 41 10.37 -38.01 16.09
CA ASP A 41 10.60 -37.42 14.78
C ASP A 41 9.24 -36.96 14.26
N GLY A 42 9.01 -35.67 14.21
CA GLY A 42 7.81 -35.03 13.70
C GLY A 42 8.19 -33.96 12.70
N ALA A 43 8.23 -34.34 11.44
CA ALA A 43 8.35 -33.40 10.32
C ALA A 43 7.42 -32.21 10.54
N GLN A 44 8.00 -31.07 10.75
CA GLN A 44 7.30 -29.79 10.82
C GLN A 44 6.78 -29.50 9.42
N LYS A 45 5.49 -29.80 9.23
CA LYS A 45 4.73 -29.45 8.04
C LYS A 45 4.72 -27.92 8.02
N GLU A 46 5.48 -27.35 7.12
CA GLU A 46 5.41 -25.94 6.77
C GLU A 46 3.95 -25.61 6.49
N SER A 47 3.35 -24.80 7.36
CA SER A 47 2.02 -24.26 7.10
C SER A 47 2.14 -23.31 5.91
N PRO A 48 1.19 -23.35 4.96
CA PRO A 48 1.15 -22.37 3.87
C PRO A 48 1.18 -20.96 4.44
N PRO A 49 1.76 -19.97 3.72
CA PRO A 49 1.71 -18.57 4.12
C PRO A 49 0.27 -18.21 4.47
N ALA A 50 0.06 -17.64 5.65
CA ALA A 50 -1.25 -17.19 6.07
C ALA A 50 -1.76 -16.21 5.00
N GLU A 51 -2.85 -16.57 4.33
CA GLU A 51 -3.62 -15.62 3.53
C GLU A 51 -3.85 -14.37 4.39
N PRO A 52 -3.69 -13.15 3.83
CA PRO A 52 -3.95 -11.92 4.58
C PRO A 52 -5.36 -12.05 5.16
N SER A 53 -5.43 -12.05 6.49
CA SER A 53 -6.68 -12.17 7.24
C SER A 53 -7.77 -11.41 6.50
N LYS A 54 -8.89 -12.05 6.20
CA LYS A 54 -10.12 -11.40 5.75
C LYS A 54 -10.49 -10.40 6.85
N ALA A 55 -9.86 -9.22 6.84
CA ALA A 55 -10.24 -8.12 7.69
C ALA A 55 -11.70 -7.84 7.35
N ALA A 56 -12.58 -7.96 8.33
CA ALA A 56 -14.01 -7.81 8.14
C ALA A 56 -14.29 -6.51 7.36
N GLY A 57 -14.93 -6.61 6.21
CA GLY A 57 -15.34 -5.49 5.39
C GLY A 57 -14.50 -5.17 4.15
N ARG A 58 -13.45 -5.93 3.82
CA ARG A 58 -12.76 -5.72 2.53
C ARG A 58 -13.63 -6.14 1.38
N PRO A 59 -13.83 -5.28 0.35
CA PRO A 59 -14.61 -5.63 -0.82
C PRO A 59 -13.92 -6.75 -1.62
N GLU A 60 -14.71 -7.63 -2.21
CA GLU A 60 -14.21 -8.63 -3.16
C GLU A 60 -13.96 -7.95 -4.51
N ILE A 61 -12.76 -8.15 -5.06
CA ILE A 61 -12.35 -7.59 -6.33
C ILE A 61 -11.97 -8.76 -7.24
N THR A 62 -12.67 -8.90 -8.35
CA THR A 62 -12.39 -9.92 -9.37
C THR A 62 -12.26 -9.24 -10.72
N LEU A 63 -11.04 -9.17 -11.23
CA LEU A 63 -10.75 -8.66 -12.56
C LEU A 63 -11.26 -9.65 -13.64
N PRO A 64 -11.62 -9.19 -14.83
CA PRO A 64 -11.90 -10.07 -15.98
C PRO A 64 -10.66 -10.88 -16.37
N ASP A 65 -10.85 -12.03 -16.99
CA ASP A 65 -9.78 -12.96 -17.39
C ASP A 65 -8.76 -12.34 -18.36
N ASP A 66 -9.14 -11.27 -19.04
CA ASP A 66 -8.28 -10.54 -19.98
C ASP A 66 -7.60 -9.30 -19.37
N VAL A 67 -7.66 -9.13 -18.04
CA VAL A 67 -7.00 -8.04 -17.28
C VAL A 67 -6.19 -8.65 -16.15
N GLU A 68 -4.89 -8.43 -16.14
CA GLU A 68 -3.97 -9.00 -15.16
C GLU A 68 -3.02 -7.93 -14.60
N ASN A 69 -2.91 -7.86 -13.27
CA ASN A 69 -1.92 -7.06 -12.55
C ASN A 69 -0.90 -7.99 -11.90
N VAL A 70 0.38 -7.80 -12.25
CA VAL A 70 1.50 -8.59 -11.71
C VAL A 70 2.31 -7.70 -10.78
N PHE A 71 2.47 -8.12 -9.51
CA PHE A 71 3.20 -7.38 -8.49
C PHE A 71 4.52 -8.07 -8.18
N GLU A 72 5.65 -7.46 -8.59
CA GLU A 72 7.00 -7.99 -8.42
C GLU A 72 7.74 -7.29 -7.28
N GLY A 73 8.29 -8.08 -6.34
CA GLY A 73 9.02 -7.53 -5.19
C GLY A 73 8.12 -6.83 -4.17
N TRP A 74 6.84 -7.17 -4.13
CA TRP A 74 5.84 -6.58 -3.22
C TRP A 74 5.74 -7.32 -1.88
N GLU A 75 6.85 -7.90 -1.45
CA GLU A 75 7.04 -8.50 -0.13
C GLU A 75 8.39 -8.05 0.42
N THR A 76 8.41 -7.53 1.64
CA THR A 76 9.61 -7.00 2.29
C THR A 76 10.02 -7.80 3.52
N GLY A 77 9.10 -8.60 4.09
CA GLY A 77 9.22 -9.26 5.38
C GLY A 77 8.95 -8.34 6.57
N ASP A 78 8.74 -7.03 6.36
CA ASP A 78 8.27 -6.10 7.38
C ASP A 78 6.74 -6.03 7.37
N LYS A 79 6.12 -6.41 8.47
CA LYS A 79 4.65 -6.50 8.60
C LYS A 79 3.91 -5.20 8.26
N THR A 80 4.51 -4.05 8.57
CA THR A 80 3.87 -2.75 8.28
C THR A 80 3.98 -2.42 6.82
N LYS A 81 5.15 -2.61 6.22
CA LYS A 81 5.36 -2.37 4.79
C LYS A 81 4.56 -3.35 3.94
N ASP A 82 4.52 -4.63 4.33
CA ASP A 82 3.75 -5.64 3.60
C ASP A 82 2.23 -5.36 3.67
N ALA A 83 1.73 -4.84 4.81
CA ALA A 83 0.34 -4.38 4.91
C ALA A 83 0.05 -3.17 4.00
N ILE A 84 1.01 -2.24 3.86
CA ILE A 84 0.90 -1.09 2.93
C ILE A 84 0.87 -1.60 1.48
N LEU A 85 1.79 -2.49 1.12
CA LEU A 85 1.86 -3.08 -0.23
C LEU A 85 0.57 -3.82 -0.58
N ALA A 86 0.04 -4.63 0.33
CA ALA A 86 -1.20 -5.35 0.13
C ALA A 86 -2.40 -4.41 -0.09
N ASP A 87 -2.53 -3.33 0.68
CA ASP A 87 -3.63 -2.37 0.50
C ASP A 87 -3.46 -1.53 -0.77
N VAL A 88 -2.23 -1.19 -1.17
CA VAL A 88 -1.97 -0.48 -2.41
C VAL A 88 -2.18 -1.38 -3.63
N SER A 89 -1.84 -2.67 -3.59
CA SER A 89 -2.16 -3.60 -4.69
C SER A 89 -3.68 -3.75 -4.86
N HIS A 90 -4.43 -3.94 -3.78
CA HIS A 90 -5.90 -3.96 -3.83
C HIS A 90 -6.50 -2.64 -4.33
N ARG A 91 -5.88 -1.49 -4.01
CA ARG A 91 -6.29 -0.20 -4.55
C ARG A 91 -6.13 -0.13 -6.07
N ILE A 92 -5.02 -0.68 -6.60
CA ILE A 92 -4.78 -0.78 -8.06
C ILE A 92 -5.87 -1.66 -8.69
N ASP A 93 -6.08 -2.86 -8.15
CA ASP A 93 -7.11 -3.78 -8.63
C ASP A 93 -8.51 -3.17 -8.53
N ALA A 94 -8.82 -2.38 -7.48
CA ALA A 94 -10.09 -1.70 -7.32
C ALA A 94 -10.33 -0.65 -8.42
N THR A 95 -9.29 0.08 -8.83
CA THR A 95 -9.37 1.06 -9.92
C THR A 95 -9.64 0.36 -11.25
N ASP A 96 -8.90 -0.69 -11.55
CA ASP A 96 -9.04 -1.46 -12.79
C ASP A 96 -10.39 -2.17 -12.85
N TYR A 97 -10.83 -2.75 -11.74
CA TYR A 97 -12.16 -3.31 -11.61
C TYR A 97 -13.24 -2.26 -11.93
N ALA A 98 -13.16 -1.07 -11.33
CA ALA A 98 -14.12 0.00 -11.55
C ALA A 98 -14.11 0.50 -13.00
N ILE A 99 -12.94 0.59 -13.65
CA ILE A 99 -12.83 0.85 -15.08
C ILE A 99 -13.54 -0.24 -15.86
N THR A 100 -13.30 -1.54 -15.59
CA THR A 100 -13.94 -2.63 -16.32
C THR A 100 -15.46 -2.66 -16.16
N LYS A 101 -15.98 -2.21 -15.02
CA LYS A 101 -17.42 -2.10 -14.74
C LYS A 101 -18.04 -0.77 -15.18
N ALA A 102 -17.25 0.20 -15.63
CA ALA A 102 -17.67 1.58 -15.90
C ALA A 102 -18.38 2.22 -14.68
N ASP A 103 -17.89 1.94 -13.48
CA ASP A 103 -18.49 2.37 -12.23
C ASP A 103 -17.52 3.25 -11.41
N PRO A 104 -17.53 4.58 -11.57
CA PRO A 104 -16.71 5.48 -10.79
C PRO A 104 -17.08 5.51 -9.29
N GLU A 105 -18.27 5.00 -8.94
CA GLU A 105 -18.78 4.95 -7.58
C GLU A 105 -18.56 3.58 -6.91
N ALA A 106 -17.78 2.68 -7.54
CA ALA A 106 -17.52 1.35 -7.03
C ALA A 106 -17.10 1.36 -5.56
N GLU A 107 -17.67 0.47 -4.75
CA GLU A 107 -17.41 0.39 -3.32
C GLU A 107 -15.92 0.13 -3.05
N ALA A 108 -15.26 -0.70 -3.87
CA ALA A 108 -13.85 -0.97 -3.73
C ALA A 108 -12.96 0.27 -3.90
N VAL A 109 -13.31 1.19 -4.81
CA VAL A 109 -12.60 2.47 -4.96
C VAL A 109 -12.75 3.31 -3.69
N LYS A 110 -13.97 3.50 -3.18
CA LYS A 110 -14.23 4.26 -1.94
C LYS A 110 -13.58 3.63 -0.71
N PHE A 111 -13.35 2.31 -0.74
CA PHE A 111 -12.72 1.59 0.36
C PHE A 111 -11.21 1.86 0.45
N TYR A 112 -10.50 1.93 -0.69
CA TYR A 112 -9.03 2.06 -0.72
C TYR A 112 -8.53 3.48 -1.00
N TYR A 113 -9.41 4.40 -1.39
CA TYR A 113 -9.07 5.81 -1.60
C TYR A 113 -9.78 6.72 -0.62
N ARG A 114 -9.23 7.91 -0.38
CA ARG A 114 -9.85 8.95 0.42
C ARG A 114 -9.43 10.34 -0.04
N GLY A 115 -10.28 11.35 0.24
CA GLY A 115 -9.98 12.76 -0.01
C GLY A 115 -9.78 13.07 -1.48
N GLU A 116 -8.73 13.82 -1.81
CA GLU A 116 -8.44 14.26 -3.17
C GLU A 116 -8.16 13.09 -4.11
N ALA A 117 -7.36 12.10 -3.67
CA ALA A 117 -7.08 10.91 -4.46
C ALA A 117 -8.35 10.11 -4.84
N LEU A 118 -9.39 10.11 -3.98
CA LEU A 118 -10.67 9.50 -4.31
C LEU A 118 -11.37 10.24 -5.44
N ALA A 119 -11.44 11.57 -5.37
CA ALA A 119 -12.08 12.38 -6.40
C ALA A 119 -11.37 12.23 -7.76
N GLU A 120 -10.04 12.26 -7.75
CA GLU A 120 -9.23 12.06 -8.97
C GLU A 120 -9.41 10.66 -9.57
N ALA A 121 -9.45 9.61 -8.73
CA ALA A 121 -9.70 8.25 -9.19
C ALA A 121 -11.10 8.10 -9.81
N GLN A 122 -12.12 8.70 -9.19
CA GLN A 122 -13.48 8.69 -9.71
C GLN A 122 -13.59 9.45 -11.04
N ASP A 123 -12.93 10.61 -11.17
CA ASP A 123 -12.88 11.37 -12.42
C ASP A 123 -12.14 10.61 -13.54
N TRP A 124 -11.05 9.92 -13.20
CA TRP A 124 -10.32 9.05 -14.12
C TRP A 124 -11.20 7.91 -14.66
N ILE A 125 -11.88 7.19 -13.79
CA ILE A 125 -12.80 6.10 -14.14
C ILE A 125 -13.98 6.63 -14.96
N LEU A 126 -14.50 7.80 -14.59
CA LEU A 126 -15.58 8.47 -15.33
C LEU A 126 -15.15 8.86 -16.74
N GLY A 127 -13.90 9.24 -16.96
CA GLY A 127 -13.31 9.46 -18.28
C GLY A 127 -13.44 8.22 -19.15
N TYR A 128 -12.95 7.06 -18.70
CA TYR A 128 -13.11 5.79 -19.43
C TYR A 128 -14.56 5.46 -19.75
N LYS A 129 -15.46 5.68 -18.79
CA LYS A 129 -16.89 5.44 -19.00
C LYS A 129 -17.48 6.34 -20.07
N LYS A 130 -17.18 7.65 -20.07
CA LYS A 130 -17.69 8.63 -21.02
C LYS A 130 -17.19 8.36 -22.45
N ASP A 131 -15.95 7.89 -22.54
CA ASP A 131 -15.30 7.62 -23.85
C ASP A 131 -15.66 6.23 -24.39
N GLY A 132 -16.46 5.44 -23.66
CA GLY A 132 -16.81 4.07 -24.05
C GLY A 132 -15.63 3.10 -24.00
N LEU A 133 -14.63 3.41 -23.18
CA LEU A 133 -13.37 2.68 -23.10
C LEU A 133 -13.29 1.77 -21.85
N THR A 134 -12.47 0.75 -21.94
CA THR A 134 -12.06 -0.14 -20.86
C THR A 134 -10.59 -0.52 -21.03
N ILE A 135 -10.10 -1.44 -20.23
CA ILE A 135 -8.72 -1.93 -20.27
C ILE A 135 -8.66 -3.43 -20.58
N THR A 136 -7.50 -3.89 -21.03
CA THR A 136 -7.19 -5.30 -21.25
C THR A 136 -5.67 -5.51 -21.24
N GLY A 137 -5.22 -6.75 -21.05
CA GLY A 137 -3.81 -7.12 -21.06
C GLY A 137 -3.20 -7.19 -19.67
N THR A 138 -1.87 -7.17 -19.61
CA THR A 138 -1.09 -7.34 -18.38
C THR A 138 -0.31 -6.08 -18.06
N VAL A 139 -0.45 -5.58 -16.85
CA VAL A 139 0.39 -4.49 -16.29
C VAL A 139 1.26 -5.05 -15.18
N ARG A 140 2.56 -4.75 -15.21
CA ARG A 140 3.52 -5.19 -14.21
C ARG A 140 3.87 -4.02 -13.29
N PHE A 141 3.70 -4.21 -11.99
CA PHE A 141 4.07 -3.26 -10.94
C PHE A 141 5.32 -3.77 -10.22
N HIS A 142 6.36 -2.94 -10.14
CA HIS A 142 7.67 -3.34 -9.64
C HIS A 142 8.39 -2.23 -8.87
N SER A 143 9.53 -2.55 -8.27
CA SER A 143 10.42 -1.62 -7.57
C SER A 143 9.71 -0.76 -6.51
N PRO A 144 8.91 -1.35 -5.60
CA PRO A 144 8.26 -0.58 -4.56
C PRO A 144 9.27 -0.03 -3.55
N GLY A 145 9.14 1.25 -3.22
CA GLY A 145 9.89 1.93 -2.16
C GLY A 145 8.92 2.48 -1.11
N ILE A 146 9.12 2.17 0.18
CA ILE A 146 8.21 2.57 1.25
C ILE A 146 8.96 3.32 2.32
N GLU A 147 8.48 4.50 2.67
CA GLU A 147 8.93 5.30 3.80
C GLU A 147 7.79 5.46 4.82
N VAL A 148 7.98 4.91 6.02
CA VAL A 148 6.98 4.97 7.09
C VAL A 148 7.27 6.20 7.96
N PHE A 149 6.40 7.20 7.90
CA PHE A 149 6.56 8.47 8.65
C PHE A 149 6.04 8.35 10.08
N SER A 150 5.00 7.54 10.30
CA SER A 150 4.37 7.32 11.60
C SER A 150 3.65 5.97 11.65
N LYS A 151 2.99 5.67 12.78
CA LYS A 151 2.16 4.46 12.92
C LYS A 151 0.96 4.42 11.97
N SER A 152 0.58 5.57 11.39
CA SER A 152 -0.61 5.72 10.57
C SER A 152 -0.40 6.49 9.26
N THR A 153 0.83 6.82 8.91
CA THR A 153 1.14 7.59 7.69
C THR A 153 2.41 7.06 7.05
N ALA A 154 2.38 6.84 5.75
CA ALA A 154 3.54 6.42 4.95
C ALA A 154 3.49 7.02 3.55
N GLY A 155 4.65 7.06 2.92
CA GLY A 155 4.83 7.30 1.49
C GLY A 155 5.19 6.00 0.79
N ILE A 156 4.71 5.82 -0.43
CA ILE A 156 5.09 4.73 -1.30
C ILE A 156 5.37 5.24 -2.70
N THR A 157 6.44 4.73 -3.30
CA THR A 157 6.75 4.89 -4.73
C THR A 157 6.83 3.52 -5.38
N TYR A 158 6.43 3.40 -6.63
CA TYR A 158 6.57 2.18 -7.41
C TYR A 158 6.49 2.49 -8.90
N CYS A 159 6.96 1.57 -9.73
CA CYS A 159 6.87 1.64 -11.17
C CYS A 159 5.74 0.75 -11.71
N SER A 160 5.07 1.17 -12.78
CA SER A 160 4.31 0.28 -13.65
C SER A 160 4.97 0.17 -15.01
N ASP A 161 4.88 -1.01 -15.60
CA ASP A 161 5.17 -1.30 -17.00
C ASP A 161 3.85 -1.67 -17.69
N GLU A 162 3.34 -0.74 -18.48
CA GLU A 162 2.07 -0.87 -19.22
C GLU A 162 2.30 -1.31 -20.69
N SER A 163 3.50 -1.78 -21.04
CA SER A 163 3.84 -2.18 -22.41
C SER A 163 2.96 -3.31 -22.97
N LYS A 164 2.29 -4.05 -22.08
CA LYS A 164 1.33 -5.11 -22.42
C LYS A 164 -0.09 -4.83 -21.91
N GLY A 165 -0.32 -3.64 -21.37
CA GLY A 165 -1.63 -3.13 -20.98
C GLY A 165 -2.18 -2.22 -22.06
N PHE A 166 -3.45 -2.36 -22.43
CA PHE A 166 -4.04 -1.66 -23.55
C PHE A 166 -5.43 -1.11 -23.20
N VAL A 167 -5.74 0.03 -23.78
CA VAL A 167 -7.11 0.53 -23.81
C VAL A 167 -7.93 -0.28 -24.82
N LYS A 168 -9.16 -0.61 -24.47
CA LYS A 168 -10.08 -1.41 -25.29
C LYS A 168 -11.41 -0.68 -25.41
N ASP A 169 -11.93 -0.58 -26.62
CA ASP A 169 -13.28 -0.09 -26.88
C ASP A 169 -14.31 -1.11 -26.38
N ARG A 170 -15.30 -0.67 -25.60
CA ARG A 170 -16.27 -1.53 -24.93
C ARG A 170 -17.27 -2.18 -25.89
N GLU A 171 -17.66 -1.45 -26.93
CA GLU A 171 -18.69 -1.88 -27.87
C GLU A 171 -18.12 -2.92 -28.84
N THR A 172 -16.94 -2.61 -29.41
CA THR A 172 -16.32 -3.45 -30.44
C THR A 172 -15.39 -4.51 -29.88
N GLY A 173 -14.92 -4.36 -28.63
CA GLY A 173 -13.91 -5.20 -28.03
C GLY A 173 -12.51 -5.02 -28.60
N LYS A 174 -12.31 -4.03 -29.48
CA LYS A 174 -11.01 -3.78 -30.13
C LYS A 174 -10.06 -3.12 -29.16
N ALA A 175 -8.90 -3.74 -28.92
CA ALA A 175 -7.82 -3.15 -28.16
C ALA A 175 -6.94 -2.24 -29.05
N ASP A 176 -6.56 -1.08 -28.52
CA ASP A 176 -5.59 -0.18 -29.12
C ASP A 176 -4.18 -0.61 -28.70
N LYS A 177 -3.56 -1.46 -29.50
CA LYS A 177 -2.23 -2.02 -29.22
C LYS A 177 -1.16 -1.11 -29.82
N ASN A 178 -0.59 -0.28 -28.96
CA ASN A 178 0.56 0.56 -29.31
C ASN A 178 1.87 -0.18 -29.03
N ASP A 179 2.92 0.17 -29.78
CA ASP A 179 4.27 -0.33 -29.51
C ASP A 179 4.76 0.19 -28.13
N ALA A 180 5.50 -0.66 -27.43
CA ALA A 180 6.13 -0.27 -26.18
C ALA A 180 7.13 0.89 -26.39
N SER A 181 7.14 1.83 -25.46
CA SER A 181 8.03 2.99 -25.47
C SER A 181 8.34 3.40 -24.03
N ASP A 182 9.23 4.36 -23.85
CA ASP A 182 9.51 4.91 -22.52
C ASP A 182 8.22 5.40 -21.84
N SER A 183 7.26 5.91 -22.61
CA SER A 183 5.96 6.33 -22.08
C SER A 183 5.07 5.19 -21.60
N SER A 184 5.44 3.93 -21.84
CA SER A 184 4.76 2.78 -21.25
C SER A 184 5.16 2.53 -19.79
N HIS A 185 6.18 3.25 -19.29
CA HIS A 185 6.66 3.12 -17.94
C HIS A 185 6.27 4.34 -17.10
N ILE A 186 5.68 4.13 -15.93
CA ILE A 186 5.16 5.21 -15.10
C ILE A 186 5.72 5.06 -13.68
N LEU A 187 6.24 6.16 -13.14
CA LEU A 187 6.54 6.27 -11.71
C LEU A 187 5.29 6.77 -10.99
N TYR A 188 4.86 6.03 -10.00
CA TYR A 188 3.82 6.45 -9.07
C TYR A 188 4.42 6.87 -7.73
N SER A 189 3.86 7.91 -7.14
CA SER A 189 4.17 8.37 -5.78
C SER A 189 2.86 8.61 -5.05
N ALA A 190 2.67 7.96 -3.90
CA ALA A 190 1.44 8.05 -3.14
C ALA A 190 1.71 8.30 -1.66
N ARG A 191 0.80 9.03 -1.03
CA ARG A 191 0.65 9.10 0.41
C ARG A 191 -0.47 8.16 0.83
N VAL A 192 -0.21 7.38 1.88
CA VAL A 192 -1.20 6.47 2.44
C VAL A 192 -1.39 6.74 3.93
N GLU A 193 -2.63 6.63 4.38
CA GLU A 193 -2.99 6.81 5.78
C GLU A 193 -3.83 5.63 6.29
N LYS A 194 -3.47 5.17 7.48
CA LYS A 194 -4.10 4.01 8.11
C LYS A 194 -5.39 4.41 8.81
N THR A 195 -6.47 3.74 8.48
CA THR A 195 -7.77 3.89 9.15
C THR A 195 -7.77 3.28 10.55
N ALA A 196 -8.80 3.57 11.34
CA ALA A 196 -9.03 2.93 12.63
C ALA A 196 -9.25 1.41 12.52
N THR A 197 -9.71 0.93 11.36
CA THR A 197 -9.91 -0.51 11.07
C THR A 197 -8.65 -1.19 10.55
N GLY A 198 -7.55 -0.44 10.38
CA GLY A 198 -6.24 -0.97 10.00
C GLY A 198 -5.95 -0.97 8.51
N VAL A 199 -6.85 -0.47 7.67
CA VAL A 199 -6.67 -0.35 6.20
C VAL A 199 -5.84 0.87 5.87
N TRP A 200 -4.88 0.74 4.95
CA TRP A 200 -4.12 1.86 4.41
C TRP A 200 -4.82 2.42 3.18
N GLN A 201 -5.41 3.61 3.31
CA GLN A 201 -6.09 4.32 2.23
C GLN A 201 -5.14 5.30 1.55
N THR A 202 -5.18 5.37 0.22
CA THR A 202 -4.45 6.38 -0.56
C THR A 202 -5.16 7.72 -0.45
N THR A 203 -4.42 8.75 -0.02
CA THR A 203 -4.93 10.13 0.15
C THR A 203 -4.39 11.11 -0.89
N GLU A 204 -3.21 10.81 -1.44
CA GLU A 204 -2.58 11.55 -2.53
C GLU A 204 -1.95 10.55 -3.49
N LEU A 205 -2.05 10.80 -4.81
CA LEU A 205 -1.47 9.95 -5.84
C LEU A 205 -0.97 10.81 -7.00
N LEU A 206 0.31 10.70 -7.30
CA LEU A 206 0.94 11.34 -8.44
C LEU A 206 1.49 10.28 -9.38
N SER A 207 1.48 10.56 -10.68
CA SER A 207 2.03 9.70 -11.72
C SER A 207 2.90 10.49 -12.68
N GLU A 208 4.05 9.93 -13.04
CA GLU A 208 5.00 10.51 -14.00
C GLU A 208 5.31 9.49 -15.08
N ARG A 209 4.67 9.67 -16.24
CA ARG A 209 4.84 8.81 -17.41
C ARG A 209 6.19 9.05 -18.07
N GLY A 210 6.90 7.97 -18.43
CA GLY A 210 8.23 8.04 -19.03
C GLY A 210 9.34 8.45 -18.06
N ASN A 211 9.11 8.31 -16.75
CA ASN A 211 10.11 8.64 -15.76
C ASN A 211 11.31 7.68 -15.84
N ALA A 212 12.52 8.25 -15.94
CA ALA A 212 13.76 7.50 -16.15
C ALA A 212 14.08 6.45 -15.04
N LYS A 213 13.48 6.55 -13.87
CA LYS A 213 13.62 5.55 -12.80
C LYS A 213 12.91 4.23 -13.12
N CYS A 214 11.94 4.26 -14.02
CA CYS A 214 11.11 3.11 -14.39
C CYS A 214 11.44 2.56 -15.79
N VAL A 215 12.16 3.34 -16.61
CA VAL A 215 12.65 2.94 -17.93
C VAL A 215 14.01 2.27 -17.74
N SER A 216 14.07 0.93 -17.61
CA SER A 216 15.33 0.19 -17.45
C SER A 216 15.18 -1.25 -17.96
#